data_8a7813a41cfb73eaa4bc2a72d3da8060
#
_entry.id   8a7813a41cfb73eaa4bc2a72d3da8060
#
_cell.length_a   1.000
_cell.length_b   1.000
_cell.length_c   1.000
_cell.angle_alpha   90.00
_cell.angle_beta   90.00
_cell.angle_gamma   90.00
#
_symmetry.space_group_name_H-M   'P 1'
#
loop_
_entity.id
_entity.type
_entity.pdbx_description
1 polymer ?
#
loop_
_entity_poly.entity_id
_entity_poly.type
_entity_poly.pdbx_seq_one_letter_code
_entity_poly.pdbx_strand_id
1 'polypeptide(L)'
;MTAARLGALDPTVFELAARRVMARCDELARITSTPGAITRVHLSPEHARVNRLAAEWMREAGLQTRQDAAGNQLGLLPAADPEAPVLMLGSHLDTVVDAGRYDGIVGVLMAIEVVRLLQRRDDDTSGVDAPARSPFDFGLEVAAFSDEEGARFGKALLGSSAVAGTWDDAWWELEDPDGTTLREAALEFGLDPGRVSEAARRPSELVGYLEAHIEQGPELHARGEPLAVVSSIASARRFQLVVEGEARHAGGTPYDMRRDALLGASEAALAVERICSTQHHIIGTVGQFEAFPGAMNIVPGEARFSLDLRGEFDGERDRVWDQISRELDDIMGRRRLRWHTREVHNAPALFCAPLLQDVVGEGIRSTLVPGSAVDGSILGSGRPEDPTTLFSPAGHDGMAIGAITDVGMLFMRNPDGVSHHPDEAVSLGDVALGIRALAEAVAHLGAEHRRT
;
A
#
# COMPACT_ATOMS: atom_id res chain seq x y z
N MET A 1 22.86 -16.38 -5.93
CA MET A 1 22.66 -16.74 -4.50
C MET A 1 21.58 -17.80 -4.44
N THR A 2 21.72 -18.86 -3.64
CA THR A 2 20.65 -19.86 -3.46
C THR A 2 20.07 -19.73 -2.05
N ALA A 3 18.84 -20.20 -1.83
CA ALA A 3 18.22 -20.22 -0.50
C ALA A 3 19.12 -20.90 0.55
N ALA A 4 19.78 -22.02 0.20
CA ALA A 4 20.72 -22.69 1.09
C ALA A 4 21.92 -21.81 1.52
N ARG A 5 22.37 -20.89 0.67
CA ARG A 5 23.44 -19.93 0.99
C ARG A 5 22.96 -18.77 1.85
N LEU A 6 21.71 -18.29 1.62
CA LEU A 6 21.10 -17.27 2.48
C LEU A 6 20.87 -17.80 3.89
N GLY A 7 20.37 -19.04 4.02
CA GLY A 7 20.18 -19.70 5.30
C GLY A 7 21.46 -19.93 6.10
N ALA A 8 22.61 -19.95 5.43
CA ALA A 8 23.94 -20.08 6.05
C ALA A 8 24.58 -18.72 6.45
N LEU A 9 23.96 -17.58 6.12
CA LEU A 9 24.47 -16.27 6.54
C LEU A 9 24.29 -16.09 8.05
N ASP A 10 25.29 -15.43 8.66
CA ASP A 10 25.17 -15.01 10.06
C ASP A 10 23.95 -14.09 10.24
N PRO A 11 23.06 -14.36 11.21
CA PRO A 11 21.89 -13.53 11.49
C PRO A 11 22.20 -12.03 11.66
N THR A 12 23.40 -11.68 12.14
CA THR A 12 23.85 -10.30 12.29
C THR A 12 23.85 -9.51 10.96
N VAL A 13 23.95 -10.20 9.82
CA VAL A 13 23.88 -9.57 8.49
C VAL A 13 22.51 -8.93 8.26
N PHE A 14 21.44 -9.63 8.63
CA PHE A 14 20.07 -9.12 8.50
C PHE A 14 19.77 -8.04 9.52
N GLU A 15 20.31 -8.16 10.75
CA GLU A 15 20.20 -7.10 11.75
C GLU A 15 20.90 -5.82 11.29
N LEU A 16 22.10 -5.91 10.71
CA LEU A 16 22.80 -4.75 10.15
C LEU A 16 22.04 -4.13 8.97
N ALA A 17 21.41 -4.93 8.13
CA ALA A 17 20.53 -4.45 7.06
C ALA A 17 19.31 -3.71 7.64
N ALA A 18 18.63 -4.28 8.64
CA ALA A 18 17.51 -3.65 9.31
C ALA A 18 17.90 -2.31 9.97
N ARG A 19 19.05 -2.24 10.63
CA ARG A 19 19.57 -0.97 11.20
C ARG A 19 19.75 0.11 10.12
N ARG A 20 20.22 -0.25 8.91
CA ARG A 20 20.30 0.70 7.79
C ARG A 20 18.91 1.13 7.32
N VAL A 21 17.97 0.21 7.19
CA VAL A 21 16.57 0.52 6.84
C VAL A 21 15.97 1.50 7.84
N MET A 22 16.04 1.21 9.14
CA MET A 22 15.50 2.06 10.20
C MET A 22 16.15 3.45 10.20
N ALA A 23 17.48 3.52 10.07
CA ALA A 23 18.20 4.80 10.01
C ALA A 23 17.78 5.64 8.78
N ARG A 24 17.55 4.99 7.63
CA ARG A 24 17.07 5.66 6.41
C ARG A 24 15.61 6.09 6.52
N CYS A 25 14.73 5.32 7.16
CA CYS A 25 13.38 5.76 7.51
C CYS A 25 13.43 7.04 8.36
N ASP A 26 14.29 7.08 9.37
CA ASP A 26 14.49 8.27 10.22
C ASP A 26 15.06 9.47 9.43
N GLU A 27 15.90 9.23 8.45
CA GLU A 27 16.42 10.28 7.57
C GLU A 27 15.34 10.83 6.66
N LEU A 28 14.53 9.98 6.02
CA LEU A 28 13.42 10.37 5.17
C LEU A 28 12.31 11.08 5.95
N ALA A 29 12.06 10.71 7.19
CA ALA A 29 11.09 11.37 8.08
C ALA A 29 11.40 12.85 8.34
N ARG A 30 12.67 13.27 8.19
CA ARG A 30 13.08 14.67 8.32
C ARG A 30 12.83 15.51 7.07
N ILE A 31 12.47 14.86 5.96
CA ILE A 31 12.14 15.52 4.69
C ILE A 31 10.62 15.62 4.62
N THR A 32 10.12 16.75 5.05
CA THR A 32 8.68 17.03 5.21
C THR A 32 8.35 18.47 4.86
N SER A 33 7.17 18.72 4.33
CA SER A 33 6.62 20.06 4.11
C SER A 33 5.98 20.66 5.37
N THR A 34 5.70 19.83 6.40
CA THR A 34 4.99 20.25 7.62
C THR A 34 5.92 20.18 8.83
N PRO A 35 6.34 21.29 9.42
CA PRO A 35 7.19 21.28 10.60
C PRO A 35 6.55 20.50 11.77
N GLY A 36 7.26 19.49 12.29
CA GLY A 36 6.80 18.69 13.41
C GLY A 36 5.89 17.49 13.05
N ALA A 37 5.59 17.32 11.78
CA ALA A 37 4.80 16.21 11.24
C ALA A 37 5.50 15.63 10.00
N ILE A 38 5.07 14.48 9.51
CA ILE A 38 5.57 13.88 8.27
C ILE A 38 4.52 14.07 7.18
N THR A 39 4.83 14.93 6.20
CA THR A 39 3.98 15.17 5.04
C THR A 39 4.86 15.30 3.80
N ARG A 40 4.71 14.36 2.87
CA ARG A 40 5.49 14.29 1.64
C ARG A 40 4.61 13.80 0.50
N VAL A 41 3.83 14.74 -0.03
CA VAL A 41 2.86 14.41 -1.08
C VAL A 41 3.52 14.30 -2.46
N HIS A 42 2.83 13.64 -3.37
CA HIS A 42 3.22 13.45 -4.75
C HIS A 42 3.71 14.75 -5.44
N LEU A 43 4.81 14.64 -6.20
CA LEU A 43 5.42 15.74 -6.96
C LEU A 43 5.74 17.01 -6.13
N SER A 44 5.93 16.85 -4.82
CA SER A 44 6.42 17.94 -3.97
C SER A 44 7.95 18.07 -4.04
N PRO A 45 8.53 19.22 -3.63
CA PRO A 45 9.98 19.36 -3.47
C PRO A 45 10.58 18.31 -2.51
N GLU A 46 9.84 17.91 -1.49
CA GLU A 46 10.20 16.87 -0.53
C GLU A 46 10.26 15.51 -1.21
N HIS A 47 9.27 15.18 -2.05
CA HIS A 47 9.27 13.95 -2.86
C HIS A 47 10.49 13.91 -3.80
N ALA A 48 10.84 15.01 -4.47
CA ALA A 48 12.05 15.08 -5.29
C ALA A 48 13.33 14.83 -4.48
N ARG A 49 13.37 15.25 -3.20
CA ARG A 49 14.53 15.02 -2.33
C ARG A 49 14.64 13.55 -1.92
N VAL A 50 13.53 12.91 -1.55
CA VAL A 50 13.56 11.48 -1.16
C VAL A 50 13.88 10.59 -2.35
N ASN A 51 13.40 10.89 -3.57
CA ASN A 51 13.77 10.18 -4.78
C ASN A 51 15.28 10.21 -5.03
N ARG A 52 15.92 11.38 -4.85
CA ARG A 52 17.38 11.49 -4.98
C ARG A 52 18.13 10.62 -3.96
N LEU A 53 17.71 10.65 -2.68
CA LEU A 53 18.32 9.80 -1.64
C LEU A 53 18.11 8.31 -1.93
N ALA A 54 16.89 7.91 -2.32
CA ALA A 54 16.61 6.53 -2.70
C ALA A 54 17.51 6.09 -3.88
N ALA A 55 17.67 6.95 -4.90
CA ALA A 55 18.58 6.69 -6.02
C ALA A 55 20.04 6.57 -5.58
N GLU A 56 20.48 7.34 -4.60
CA GLU A 56 21.85 7.22 -4.03
C GLU A 56 22.01 5.87 -3.33
N TRP A 57 21.07 5.47 -2.49
CA TRP A 57 21.11 4.18 -1.79
C TRP A 57 20.98 2.97 -2.72
N MET A 58 20.18 3.10 -3.78
CA MET A 58 20.10 2.11 -4.86
C MET A 58 21.46 1.96 -5.55
N ARG A 59 22.14 3.07 -5.90
CA ARG A 59 23.48 3.02 -6.50
C ARG A 59 24.53 2.42 -5.55
N GLU A 60 24.49 2.76 -4.26
CA GLU A 60 25.34 2.13 -3.24
C GLU A 60 25.10 0.62 -3.14
N ALA A 61 23.88 0.18 -3.43
CA ALA A 61 23.52 -1.23 -3.52
C ALA A 61 23.83 -1.84 -4.91
N GLY A 62 24.51 -1.13 -5.80
CA GLY A 62 24.97 -1.63 -7.09
C GLY A 62 23.91 -1.59 -8.21
N LEU A 63 22.78 -0.90 -8.01
CA LEU A 63 21.73 -0.77 -9.02
C LEU A 63 21.99 0.41 -9.97
N GLN A 64 21.57 0.25 -11.20
CA GLN A 64 21.49 1.32 -12.19
C GLN A 64 20.17 2.07 -12.00
N THR A 65 20.25 3.38 -11.72
CA THR A 65 19.07 4.14 -11.34
C THR A 65 18.54 5.03 -12.44
N ARG A 66 17.20 5.14 -12.53
CA ARG A 66 16.50 6.10 -13.39
C ARG A 66 15.23 6.59 -12.69
N GLN A 67 14.81 7.79 -13.01
CA GLN A 67 13.47 8.27 -12.73
C GLN A 67 12.65 8.13 -14.01
N ASP A 68 11.43 7.58 -13.91
CA ASP A 68 10.55 7.46 -15.07
C ASP A 68 9.70 8.73 -15.30
N ALA A 69 8.88 8.71 -16.35
CA ALA A 69 8.05 9.84 -16.72
C ALA A 69 6.85 10.12 -15.80
N ALA A 70 6.55 9.21 -14.87
CA ALA A 70 5.54 9.37 -13.82
C ALA A 70 6.14 9.81 -12.48
N GLY A 71 7.46 9.97 -12.38
CA GLY A 71 8.16 10.35 -11.16
C GLY A 71 8.56 9.19 -10.27
N ASN A 72 8.34 7.93 -10.68
CA ASN A 72 8.82 6.76 -9.95
C ASN A 72 10.34 6.71 -9.97
N GLN A 73 10.96 6.36 -8.84
CA GLN A 73 12.39 6.13 -8.76
C GLN A 73 12.69 4.65 -8.87
N LEU A 74 13.40 4.26 -9.92
CA LEU A 74 13.67 2.88 -10.26
C LEU A 74 15.16 2.56 -10.17
N GLY A 75 15.48 1.34 -9.75
CA GLY A 75 16.87 0.84 -9.68
C GLY A 75 16.96 -0.59 -10.20
N LEU A 76 17.74 -0.81 -11.26
CA LEU A 76 17.89 -2.10 -11.93
C LEU A 76 19.23 -2.75 -11.63
N LEU A 77 19.20 -4.01 -11.18
CA LEU A 77 20.33 -4.95 -11.24
C LEU A 77 20.08 -5.91 -12.43
N PRO A 78 20.77 -5.74 -13.56
CA PRO A 78 20.50 -6.53 -14.75
C PRO A 78 20.90 -7.99 -14.57
N ALA A 79 20.24 -8.89 -15.26
CA ALA A 79 20.66 -10.28 -15.40
C ALA A 79 21.90 -10.41 -16.30
N ALA A 80 22.39 -11.64 -16.49
CA ALA A 80 23.47 -11.92 -17.44
C ALA A 80 23.06 -11.61 -18.89
N ASP A 81 21.82 -11.95 -19.25
CA ASP A 81 21.17 -11.51 -20.49
C ASP A 81 20.50 -10.15 -20.24
N PRO A 82 20.88 -9.09 -20.97
CA PRO A 82 20.28 -7.77 -20.81
C PRO A 82 18.80 -7.69 -21.24
N GLU A 83 18.34 -8.64 -22.06
CA GLU A 83 16.93 -8.72 -22.51
C GLU A 83 16.06 -9.60 -21.59
N ALA A 84 16.64 -10.19 -20.54
CA ALA A 84 15.89 -10.99 -19.58
C ALA A 84 14.83 -10.16 -18.85
N PRO A 85 13.67 -10.75 -18.50
CA PRO A 85 12.67 -10.06 -17.72
C PRO A 85 13.20 -9.74 -16.31
N VAL A 86 12.46 -8.90 -15.57
CA VAL A 86 12.85 -8.51 -14.20
C VAL A 86 11.80 -8.97 -13.17
N LEU A 87 12.25 -9.36 -12.00
CA LEU A 87 11.42 -9.37 -10.80
C LEU A 87 11.43 -7.97 -10.21
N MET A 88 10.27 -7.35 -10.11
CA MET A 88 10.12 -6.04 -9.50
C MET A 88 9.87 -6.21 -7.99
N LEU A 89 10.59 -5.44 -7.18
CA LEU A 89 10.46 -5.36 -5.72
C LEU A 89 10.22 -3.90 -5.37
N GLY A 90 9.25 -3.59 -4.52
CA GLY A 90 9.06 -2.18 -4.19
C GLY A 90 7.84 -1.88 -3.34
N SER A 91 7.56 -0.62 -3.22
CA SER A 91 6.44 0.05 -2.58
C SER A 91 6.55 1.54 -2.90
N HIS A 92 5.97 2.44 -2.08
CA HIS A 92 5.93 3.87 -2.35
C HIS A 92 6.80 4.72 -1.42
N LEU A 93 7.05 5.99 -1.80
CA LEU A 93 7.81 6.97 -1.02
C LEU A 93 7.02 8.23 -0.65
N ASP A 94 5.82 8.43 -1.22
CA ASP A 94 4.91 9.47 -0.79
C ASP A 94 4.24 9.09 0.55
N THR A 95 3.55 10.03 1.16
CA THR A 95 2.87 9.84 2.45
C THR A 95 1.55 10.57 2.47
N VAL A 96 0.61 10.12 3.32
CA VAL A 96 -0.51 10.96 3.75
C VAL A 96 -0.03 12.18 4.53
N VAL A 97 -0.95 13.08 4.86
CA VAL A 97 -0.68 14.24 5.73
C VAL A 97 -0.54 13.76 7.17
N ASP A 98 0.51 14.20 7.88
CA ASP A 98 0.82 13.83 9.27
C ASP A 98 0.99 12.31 9.46
N ALA A 99 1.74 11.71 8.54
CA ALA A 99 1.96 10.27 8.43
C ALA A 99 2.89 9.70 9.51
N GLY A 100 2.96 8.38 9.52
CA GLY A 100 4.06 7.61 10.11
C GLY A 100 5.33 7.67 9.26
N ARG A 101 6.32 6.86 9.63
CA ARG A 101 7.64 6.88 8.97
C ARG A 101 7.95 5.59 8.20
N TYR A 102 7.05 4.60 8.24
CA TYR A 102 7.33 3.25 7.75
C TYR A 102 6.42 2.84 6.60
N ASP A 103 5.20 3.39 6.56
CA ASP A 103 4.18 3.10 5.57
C ASP A 103 4.71 3.31 4.14
N GLY A 104 4.76 2.23 3.34
CA GLY A 104 5.42 2.16 2.03
C GLY A 104 6.94 2.26 2.08
N ILE A 105 7.44 3.24 2.81
CA ILE A 105 8.87 3.60 2.91
C ILE A 105 9.74 2.41 3.29
N VAL A 106 9.32 1.66 4.32
CA VAL A 106 10.08 0.50 4.80
C VAL A 106 10.20 -0.57 3.73
N GLY A 107 9.15 -0.79 2.92
CA GLY A 107 9.14 -1.76 1.83
C GLY A 107 10.17 -1.45 0.75
N VAL A 108 10.23 -0.18 0.30
CA VAL A 108 11.25 0.28 -0.66
C VAL A 108 12.67 0.07 -0.12
N LEU A 109 12.91 0.47 1.13
CA LEU A 109 14.24 0.37 1.74
C LEU A 109 14.65 -1.09 1.99
N MET A 110 13.70 -1.95 2.34
CA MET A 110 13.93 -3.40 2.43
C MET A 110 14.28 -4.01 1.07
N ALA A 111 13.57 -3.63 0.00
CA ALA A 111 13.87 -4.09 -1.36
C ALA A 111 15.31 -3.75 -1.77
N ILE A 112 15.79 -2.53 -1.47
CA ILE A 112 17.20 -2.12 -1.69
C ILE A 112 18.16 -3.04 -0.94
N GLU A 113 17.91 -3.34 0.34
CA GLU A 113 18.77 -4.20 1.14
C GLU A 113 18.72 -5.66 0.69
N VAL A 114 17.56 -6.17 0.26
CA VAL A 114 17.42 -7.50 -0.34
C VAL A 114 18.29 -7.64 -1.59
N VAL A 115 18.24 -6.67 -2.52
CA VAL A 115 19.09 -6.68 -3.71
C VAL A 115 20.56 -6.60 -3.33
N ARG A 116 20.94 -5.77 -2.35
CA ARG A 116 22.32 -5.71 -1.81
C ARG A 116 22.81 -7.07 -1.29
N LEU A 117 21.97 -7.80 -0.55
CA LEU A 117 22.29 -9.11 0.02
C LEU A 117 22.41 -10.19 -1.06
N LEU A 118 21.55 -10.17 -2.05
CA LEU A 118 21.53 -11.16 -3.12
C LEU A 118 22.74 -11.04 -4.06
N GLN A 119 23.33 -9.86 -4.21
CA GLN A 119 24.57 -9.64 -4.98
C GLN A 119 25.82 -10.19 -4.32
N ARG A 120 25.81 -10.55 -3.05
CA ARG A 120 27.00 -11.00 -2.33
C ARG A 120 27.58 -12.25 -3.00
N ARG A 121 28.75 -12.10 -3.64
CA ARG A 121 29.54 -13.21 -4.17
C ARG A 121 30.42 -13.75 -3.05
N ASP A 122 30.49 -15.07 -2.91
CA ASP A 122 31.35 -15.72 -1.90
C ASP A 122 32.85 -15.70 -2.27
N ASP A 123 33.22 -15.33 -3.48
CA ASP A 123 34.61 -15.28 -3.93
C ASP A 123 34.99 -13.85 -4.38
N ASP A 124 35.82 -13.22 -3.59
CA ASP A 124 36.54 -11.97 -3.83
C ASP A 124 37.58 -12.10 -4.97
N THR A 125 37.45 -13.10 -5.84
CA THR A 125 38.44 -13.46 -6.88
C THR A 125 38.09 -12.95 -8.28
N SER A 126 36.93 -12.39 -8.50
CA SER A 126 36.65 -11.68 -9.76
C SER A 126 36.98 -10.19 -9.60
N GLY A 127 37.94 -9.72 -10.42
CA GLY A 127 38.54 -8.39 -10.33
C GLY A 127 37.52 -7.27 -10.13
N VAL A 128 37.96 -6.22 -9.49
CA VAL A 128 37.25 -5.06 -8.95
C VAL A 128 36.37 -4.31 -9.98
N ASP A 129 36.39 -4.67 -11.26
CA ASP A 129 35.77 -3.94 -12.37
C ASP A 129 34.56 -4.67 -13.05
N ALA A 130 34.14 -5.84 -12.54
CA ALA A 130 32.99 -6.49 -13.16
C ALA A 130 31.67 -5.82 -12.70
N PRO A 131 30.79 -5.37 -13.63
CA PRO A 131 29.52 -4.75 -13.26
C PRO A 131 28.67 -5.72 -12.45
N ALA A 132 27.99 -5.21 -11.40
CA ALA A 132 27.08 -5.99 -10.58
C ALA A 132 25.95 -6.56 -11.44
N ARG A 133 25.61 -7.83 -11.22
CA ARG A 133 24.53 -8.54 -11.96
C ARG A 133 23.69 -9.37 -11.00
N SER A 134 22.45 -9.60 -11.43
CA SER A 134 21.55 -10.54 -10.76
C SER A 134 22.18 -11.96 -10.78
N PRO A 135 22.08 -12.71 -9.69
CA PRO A 135 22.49 -14.11 -9.65
C PRO A 135 21.45 -15.07 -10.27
N PHE A 136 20.38 -14.55 -10.81
CA PHE A 136 19.26 -15.28 -11.43
C PHE A 136 19.25 -15.07 -12.95
N ASP A 137 18.39 -15.84 -13.63
CA ASP A 137 18.16 -15.73 -15.06
C ASP A 137 17.24 -14.53 -15.41
N PHE A 138 16.84 -13.77 -14.40
CA PHE A 138 16.09 -12.51 -14.50
C PHE A 138 16.80 -11.38 -13.74
N GLY A 139 16.53 -10.15 -14.14
CA GLY A 139 16.99 -8.97 -13.41
C GLY A 139 16.22 -8.75 -12.11
N LEU A 140 16.77 -7.91 -11.22
CA LEU A 140 16.05 -7.42 -10.04
C LEU A 140 15.86 -5.91 -10.20
N GLU A 141 14.63 -5.42 -10.14
CA GLU A 141 14.32 -4.00 -10.21
C GLU A 141 13.65 -3.55 -8.91
N VAL A 142 14.24 -2.54 -8.25
CA VAL A 142 13.59 -1.88 -7.11
C VAL A 142 12.76 -0.72 -7.64
N ALA A 143 11.47 -0.70 -7.31
CA ALA A 143 10.55 0.38 -7.62
C ALA A 143 10.17 1.14 -6.35
N ALA A 144 10.42 2.44 -6.35
CA ALA A 144 9.85 3.37 -5.40
C ALA A 144 8.78 4.17 -6.13
N PHE A 145 7.53 3.74 -5.99
CA PHE A 145 6.41 4.35 -6.67
C PHE A 145 6.12 5.74 -6.14
N SER A 146 5.56 6.56 -7.00
CA SER A 146 5.10 7.91 -6.69
C SER A 146 3.57 7.89 -6.57
N ASP A 147 3.03 8.47 -5.48
CA ASP A 147 1.60 8.64 -5.25
C ASP A 147 0.78 7.34 -5.13
N GLU A 148 1.13 6.49 -4.18
CA GLU A 148 0.24 5.39 -3.77
C GLU A 148 -0.98 5.94 -3.05
N GLU A 149 -0.78 6.90 -2.16
CA GLU A 149 -1.75 7.43 -1.19
C GLU A 149 -2.82 8.34 -1.81
N GLY A 150 -2.52 8.99 -2.93
CA GLY A 150 -3.44 9.95 -3.55
C GLY A 150 -3.69 11.21 -2.71
N ALA A 151 -2.80 11.53 -1.77
CA ALA A 151 -3.00 12.56 -0.77
C ALA A 151 -3.09 13.98 -1.34
N ARG A 152 -2.45 14.24 -2.48
CA ARG A 152 -2.42 15.58 -3.09
C ARG A 152 -3.57 15.83 -4.04
N PHE A 153 -3.84 14.89 -4.96
CA PHE A 153 -4.80 15.07 -6.05
C PHE A 153 -6.08 14.24 -5.90
N GLY A 154 -6.24 13.52 -4.78
CA GLY A 154 -7.42 12.69 -4.51
C GLY A 154 -7.52 11.43 -5.37
N LYS A 155 -6.46 11.09 -6.12
CA LYS A 155 -6.35 9.90 -6.96
C LYS A 155 -5.13 9.11 -6.55
N ALA A 156 -5.31 7.93 -5.98
CA ALA A 156 -4.28 7.00 -5.57
C ALA A 156 -3.68 6.21 -6.75
N LEU A 157 -2.49 5.65 -6.55
CA LEU A 157 -1.80 4.73 -7.45
C LEU A 157 -1.38 5.37 -8.78
N LEU A 158 -1.09 6.67 -8.83
CA LEU A 158 -0.72 7.33 -10.11
C LEU A 158 0.58 6.76 -10.69
N GLY A 159 1.60 6.57 -9.85
CA GLY A 159 2.91 6.06 -10.28
C GLY A 159 2.85 4.64 -10.81
N SER A 160 2.25 3.73 -10.05
CA SER A 160 2.08 2.32 -10.43
C SER A 160 1.12 2.14 -11.61
N SER A 161 0.07 2.98 -11.72
CA SER A 161 -0.82 2.99 -12.89
C SER A 161 -0.10 3.37 -14.17
N ALA A 162 0.84 4.32 -14.12
CA ALA A 162 1.66 4.66 -15.28
C ALA A 162 2.53 3.48 -15.73
N VAL A 163 3.14 2.77 -14.76
CA VAL A 163 3.92 1.53 -15.03
C VAL A 163 3.04 0.42 -15.58
N ALA A 164 1.82 0.28 -15.08
CA ALA A 164 0.85 -0.68 -15.59
C ALA A 164 0.25 -0.30 -16.97
N GLY A 165 0.54 0.90 -17.49
CA GLY A 165 -0.03 1.37 -18.75
C GLY A 165 -1.53 1.67 -18.69
N THR A 166 -2.07 1.92 -17.50
CA THR A 166 -3.48 2.22 -17.23
C THR A 166 -3.73 3.71 -16.93
N TRP A 167 -2.77 4.55 -17.30
CA TRP A 167 -2.88 6.00 -17.15
C TRP A 167 -4.07 6.56 -17.95
N ASP A 168 -4.85 7.45 -17.32
CA ASP A 168 -5.92 8.19 -17.97
C ASP A 168 -5.49 9.66 -18.13
N ASP A 169 -5.49 10.16 -19.36
CA ASP A 169 -5.09 11.55 -19.65
C ASP A 169 -5.99 12.59 -18.97
N ALA A 170 -7.21 12.21 -18.56
CA ALA A 170 -8.07 13.09 -17.77
C ALA A 170 -7.50 13.39 -16.38
N TRP A 171 -6.61 12.56 -15.85
CA TRP A 171 -5.97 12.81 -14.56
C TRP A 171 -5.06 14.04 -14.56
N TRP A 172 -4.55 14.45 -15.70
CA TRP A 172 -3.76 15.68 -15.80
C TRP A 172 -4.49 16.94 -15.35
N GLU A 173 -5.83 16.91 -15.37
CA GLU A 173 -6.69 18.03 -14.95
C GLU A 173 -7.13 17.92 -13.48
N LEU A 174 -6.64 16.92 -12.72
CA LEU A 174 -6.87 16.86 -11.27
C LEU A 174 -6.15 18.03 -10.60
N GLU A 175 -6.83 18.67 -9.66
CA GLU A 175 -6.32 19.82 -8.92
C GLU A 175 -6.04 19.46 -7.47
N ASP A 176 -4.98 20.03 -6.92
CA ASP A 176 -4.71 20.00 -5.48
C ASP A 176 -5.54 21.09 -4.76
N PRO A 177 -5.54 21.13 -3.41
CA PRO A 177 -6.29 22.14 -2.64
C PRO A 177 -5.92 23.61 -2.95
N ASP A 178 -4.74 23.86 -3.51
CA ASP A 178 -4.28 25.19 -3.90
C ASP A 178 -4.64 25.55 -5.35
N GLY A 179 -5.29 24.63 -6.08
CA GLY A 179 -5.71 24.81 -7.46
C GLY A 179 -4.59 24.55 -8.49
N THR A 180 -3.49 23.91 -8.07
CA THR A 180 -2.43 23.47 -8.99
C THR A 180 -2.85 22.15 -9.64
N THR A 181 -2.84 22.11 -10.96
CA THR A 181 -3.14 20.87 -11.70
C THR A 181 -2.01 19.84 -11.58
N LEU A 182 -2.34 18.55 -11.70
CA LEU A 182 -1.33 17.48 -11.76
C LEU A 182 -0.31 17.72 -12.88
N ARG A 183 -0.77 18.24 -14.03
CA ARG A 183 0.07 18.65 -15.16
C ARG A 183 1.10 19.70 -14.78
N GLU A 184 0.65 20.77 -14.11
CA GLU A 184 1.53 21.84 -13.66
C GLU A 184 2.55 21.34 -12.65
N ALA A 185 2.10 20.55 -11.66
CA ALA A 185 2.98 19.94 -10.67
C ALA A 185 4.03 19.01 -11.31
N ALA A 186 3.67 18.26 -12.35
CA ALA A 186 4.60 17.40 -13.09
C ALA A 186 5.67 18.24 -13.81
N LEU A 187 5.29 19.33 -14.47
CA LEU A 187 6.23 20.25 -15.11
C LEU A 187 7.17 20.91 -14.10
N GLU A 188 6.67 21.35 -12.95
CA GLU A 188 7.47 21.91 -11.86
C GLU A 188 8.44 20.89 -11.25
N PHE A 189 8.03 19.63 -11.16
CA PHE A 189 8.87 18.54 -10.71
C PHE A 189 9.98 18.18 -11.72
N GLY A 190 9.87 18.67 -12.98
CA GLY A 190 10.81 18.44 -14.06
C GLY A 190 10.46 17.24 -14.95
N LEU A 191 9.22 16.77 -14.91
CA LEU A 191 8.70 15.73 -15.78
C LEU A 191 8.08 16.32 -17.06
N ASP A 192 7.96 15.51 -18.08
CA ASP A 192 7.22 15.82 -19.30
C ASP A 192 5.91 15.01 -19.35
N PRO A 193 4.74 15.66 -19.10
CA PRO A 193 3.45 14.98 -19.14
C PRO A 193 3.16 14.25 -20.46
N GLY A 194 3.73 14.73 -21.58
CA GLY A 194 3.58 14.10 -22.89
C GLY A 194 4.29 12.74 -23.01
N ARG A 195 5.13 12.38 -22.04
CA ARG A 195 5.93 11.15 -22.03
C ARG A 195 5.48 10.13 -21.01
N VAL A 196 4.38 10.36 -20.27
CA VAL A 196 3.93 9.45 -19.19
C VAL A 196 3.77 8.01 -19.67
N SER A 197 3.31 7.80 -20.91
CA SER A 197 3.18 6.47 -21.52
C SER A 197 4.50 5.71 -21.67
N GLU A 198 5.67 6.38 -21.59
CA GLU A 198 6.98 5.73 -21.60
C GLU A 198 7.31 5.00 -20.28
N ALA A 199 6.56 5.27 -19.21
CA ALA A 199 6.68 4.52 -17.97
C ALA A 199 6.10 3.10 -18.07
N ALA A 200 5.18 2.88 -19.03
CA ALA A 200 4.46 1.62 -19.16
C ALA A 200 5.38 0.44 -19.48
N ARG A 201 5.16 -0.67 -18.77
CA ARG A 201 5.89 -1.93 -18.93
C ARG A 201 5.01 -2.95 -19.66
N ARG A 202 5.63 -3.80 -20.44
CA ARG A 202 4.95 -4.93 -21.07
C ARG A 202 4.96 -6.13 -20.14
N PRO A 203 3.91 -6.98 -20.12
CA PRO A 203 3.89 -8.19 -19.30
C PRO A 203 5.12 -9.10 -19.48
N SER A 204 5.64 -9.19 -20.72
CA SER A 204 6.82 -10.00 -21.02
C SER A 204 8.14 -9.48 -20.44
N GLU A 205 8.18 -8.27 -19.91
CA GLU A 205 9.34 -7.68 -19.24
C GLU A 205 9.40 -7.99 -17.75
N LEU A 206 8.36 -8.63 -17.20
CA LEU A 206 8.21 -8.88 -15.79
C LEU A 206 8.09 -10.38 -15.50
N VAL A 207 8.79 -10.84 -14.47
CA VAL A 207 8.63 -12.16 -13.85
C VAL A 207 7.50 -12.14 -12.83
N GLY A 208 7.33 -11.01 -12.13
CA GLY A 208 6.37 -10.77 -11.08
C GLY A 208 6.70 -9.51 -10.30
N TYR A 209 5.85 -9.19 -9.35
CA TYR A 209 6.03 -8.10 -8.39
C TYR A 209 5.90 -8.63 -6.97
N LEU A 210 6.87 -8.30 -6.11
CA LEU A 210 6.81 -8.60 -4.68
C LEU A 210 6.89 -7.29 -3.87
N GLU A 211 5.94 -7.11 -2.97
CA GLU A 211 5.87 -5.96 -2.08
C GLU A 211 5.99 -6.40 -0.62
N ALA A 212 6.89 -5.78 0.14
CA ALA A 212 6.89 -5.89 1.60
C ALA A 212 6.27 -4.62 2.19
N HIS A 213 5.37 -4.79 3.14
CA HIS A 213 4.65 -3.68 3.75
C HIS A 213 4.39 -3.92 5.23
N ILE A 214 4.12 -2.89 6.01
CA ILE A 214 3.52 -3.05 7.33
C ILE A 214 2.08 -3.54 7.18
N GLU A 215 1.56 -4.27 8.16
CA GLU A 215 0.19 -4.81 8.10
C GLU A 215 -0.89 -3.72 8.07
N GLN A 216 -0.62 -2.56 8.68
CA GLN A 216 -1.59 -1.48 8.91
C GLN A 216 -2.84 -1.96 9.68
N GLY A 217 -2.72 -3.08 10.37
CA GLY A 217 -3.75 -3.74 11.14
C GLY A 217 -3.21 -4.43 12.39
N PRO A 218 -4.06 -4.85 13.32
CA PRO A 218 -3.66 -5.37 14.63
C PRO A 218 -3.45 -6.89 14.67
N GLU A 219 -3.70 -7.63 13.58
CA GLU A 219 -3.77 -9.11 13.61
C GLU A 219 -2.43 -9.75 13.98
N LEU A 220 -1.34 -9.35 13.33
CA LEU A 220 0.00 -9.88 13.64
C LEU A 220 0.42 -9.52 15.06
N HIS A 221 0.10 -8.30 15.51
CA HIS A 221 0.37 -7.89 16.88
C HIS A 221 -0.42 -8.75 17.88
N ALA A 222 -1.72 -8.93 17.66
CA ALA A 222 -2.59 -9.73 18.52
C ALA A 222 -2.18 -11.22 18.57
N ARG A 223 -1.65 -11.76 17.46
CA ARG A 223 -1.14 -13.15 17.37
C ARG A 223 0.28 -13.31 17.92
N GLY A 224 1.00 -12.21 18.11
CA GLY A 224 2.42 -12.24 18.48
C GLY A 224 3.31 -12.77 17.35
N GLU A 225 2.86 -12.67 16.10
CA GLU A 225 3.55 -13.14 14.90
C GLU A 225 4.22 -11.97 14.17
N PRO A 226 5.46 -12.11 13.67
CA PRO A 226 6.19 -11.02 13.05
C PRO A 226 5.84 -10.79 11.59
N LEU A 227 5.42 -11.82 10.86
CA LEU A 227 5.25 -11.83 9.40
C LEU A 227 4.00 -12.61 8.97
N ALA A 228 3.41 -12.21 7.85
CA ALA A 228 2.36 -12.96 7.17
C ALA A 228 2.51 -12.94 5.65
N VAL A 229 1.95 -13.95 4.99
CA VAL A 229 1.68 -13.95 3.56
C VAL A 229 0.41 -13.13 3.31
N VAL A 230 0.37 -12.31 2.28
CA VAL A 230 -0.86 -11.63 1.86
C VAL A 230 -1.56 -12.45 0.79
N SER A 231 -2.84 -12.79 1.02
CA SER A 231 -3.67 -13.53 0.07
C SER A 231 -4.24 -12.65 -1.03
N SER A 232 -4.63 -11.43 -0.66
CA SER A 232 -5.33 -10.51 -1.53
C SER A 232 -5.29 -9.08 -1.01
N ILE A 233 -5.52 -8.13 -1.89
CA ILE A 233 -5.75 -6.72 -1.57
C ILE A 233 -7.24 -6.46 -1.77
N ALA A 234 -7.88 -5.82 -0.78
CA ALA A 234 -9.31 -5.63 -0.76
C ALA A 234 -9.84 -4.82 -1.94
N SER A 235 -10.99 -5.21 -2.41
CA SER A 235 -11.81 -4.35 -3.27
C SER A 235 -12.34 -3.14 -2.49
N ALA A 236 -12.58 -2.02 -3.18
CA ALA A 236 -13.15 -0.83 -2.56
C ALA A 236 -14.20 -0.18 -3.45
N ARG A 237 -15.34 0.21 -2.84
CA ARG A 237 -16.33 1.10 -3.46
C ARG A 237 -16.56 2.29 -2.54
N ARG A 238 -16.49 3.48 -3.10
CA ARG A 238 -16.73 4.70 -2.33
C ARG A 238 -17.94 5.43 -2.88
N PHE A 239 -18.78 5.88 -1.97
CA PHE A 239 -20.01 6.54 -2.29
C PHE A 239 -20.13 7.88 -1.57
N GLN A 240 -20.74 8.84 -2.25
CA GLN A 240 -21.31 10.03 -1.62
C GLN A 240 -22.82 9.87 -1.59
N LEU A 241 -23.40 9.97 -0.40
CA LEU A 241 -24.83 9.82 -0.16
C LEU A 241 -25.43 11.16 0.27
N VAL A 242 -26.58 11.46 -0.25
CA VAL A 242 -27.35 12.65 0.10
C VAL A 242 -28.74 12.21 0.58
N VAL A 243 -29.12 12.69 1.76
CA VAL A 243 -30.44 12.50 2.34
C VAL A 243 -31.18 13.83 2.29
N GLU A 244 -32.38 13.81 1.71
CA GLU A 244 -33.23 14.99 1.55
C GLU A 244 -34.48 14.89 2.44
N GLY A 245 -34.68 15.95 3.22
CA GLY A 245 -35.83 16.13 4.10
C GLY A 245 -36.46 17.51 3.89
N GLU A 246 -36.79 18.19 4.98
CA GLU A 246 -37.37 19.53 4.94
C GLU A 246 -36.85 20.41 6.07
N ALA A 247 -36.20 21.52 5.71
CA ALA A 247 -35.73 22.50 6.69
C ALA A 247 -36.91 23.25 7.31
N ARG A 248 -37.01 23.25 8.63
CA ARG A 248 -38.08 23.92 9.38
C ARG A 248 -37.57 24.49 10.69
N HIS A 249 -38.38 25.40 11.26
CA HIS A 249 -38.06 26.00 12.56
C HIS A 249 -38.02 24.93 13.67
N ALA A 250 -36.91 24.77 14.37
CA ALA A 250 -36.74 23.68 15.33
C ALA A 250 -37.73 23.69 16.50
N GLY A 251 -38.01 24.85 17.07
CA GLY A 251 -38.98 24.98 18.18
C GLY A 251 -40.44 24.98 17.77
N GLY A 252 -40.74 25.42 16.54
CA GLY A 252 -42.10 25.56 16.04
C GLY A 252 -42.65 24.34 15.26
N THR A 253 -41.81 23.34 14.98
CA THR A 253 -42.23 22.17 14.19
C THR A 253 -42.40 20.94 15.09
N PRO A 254 -43.66 20.42 15.25
CA PRO A 254 -43.92 19.17 15.98
C PRO A 254 -43.13 18.00 15.40
N TYR A 255 -42.78 17.00 16.22
CA TYR A 255 -41.96 15.85 15.82
C TYR A 255 -42.61 15.00 14.71
N ASP A 256 -43.92 14.81 14.73
CA ASP A 256 -44.69 14.07 13.73
C ASP A 256 -44.69 14.76 12.35
N MET A 257 -44.43 16.06 12.31
CA MET A 257 -44.31 16.85 11.08
C MET A 257 -42.89 16.96 10.54
N ARG A 258 -41.86 16.56 11.32
CA ARG A 258 -40.47 16.69 10.91
C ARG A 258 -40.10 15.69 9.83
N ARG A 259 -39.27 16.19 8.89
CA ARG A 259 -38.58 15.39 7.88
C ARG A 259 -37.10 15.72 8.01
N ASP A 260 -36.52 15.23 9.10
CA ASP A 260 -35.18 15.57 9.57
C ASP A 260 -34.16 14.70 8.83
N ALA A 261 -33.44 15.32 7.88
CA ALA A 261 -32.44 14.64 7.05
C ALA A 261 -31.24 14.17 7.86
N LEU A 262 -30.81 14.94 8.87
CA LEU A 262 -29.67 14.59 9.73
C LEU A 262 -29.97 13.31 10.52
N LEU A 263 -31.16 13.20 11.12
CA LEU A 263 -31.52 12.00 11.87
C LEU A 263 -31.68 10.77 10.95
N GLY A 264 -32.12 10.97 9.70
CA GLY A 264 -32.14 9.89 8.70
C GLY A 264 -30.74 9.41 8.34
N ALA A 265 -29.84 10.34 8.04
CA ALA A 265 -28.44 10.03 7.73
C ALA A 265 -27.70 9.39 8.93
N SER A 266 -27.98 9.84 10.16
CA SER A 266 -27.41 9.24 11.37
C SER A 266 -27.86 7.80 11.57
N GLU A 267 -29.14 7.49 11.34
CA GLU A 267 -29.66 6.11 11.40
C GLU A 267 -29.04 5.25 10.31
N ALA A 268 -28.84 5.81 9.11
CA ALA A 268 -28.17 5.14 8.00
C ALA A 268 -26.68 4.83 8.33
N ALA A 269 -25.95 5.76 8.93
CA ALA A 269 -24.55 5.55 9.35
C ALA A 269 -24.43 4.41 10.40
N LEU A 270 -25.34 4.38 11.39
CA LEU A 270 -25.41 3.29 12.37
C LEU A 270 -25.82 1.96 11.73
N ALA A 271 -26.66 1.99 10.68
CA ALA A 271 -27.00 0.78 9.95
C ALA A 271 -25.81 0.22 9.16
N VAL A 272 -24.98 1.08 8.56
CA VAL A 272 -23.73 0.67 7.91
C VAL A 272 -22.83 -0.06 8.90
N GLU A 273 -22.55 0.54 10.07
CA GLU A 273 -21.74 -0.08 11.12
C GLU A 273 -22.31 -1.44 11.55
N ARG A 274 -23.60 -1.49 11.88
CA ARG A 274 -24.29 -2.71 12.30
C ARG A 274 -24.23 -3.82 11.26
N ILE A 275 -24.39 -3.48 9.98
CA ILE A 275 -24.35 -4.46 8.90
C ILE A 275 -22.93 -4.96 8.69
N CYS A 276 -21.96 -4.06 8.54
CA CYS A 276 -20.58 -4.42 8.24
C CYS A 276 -19.91 -5.17 9.39
N SER A 277 -20.13 -4.76 10.65
CA SER A 277 -19.51 -5.40 11.83
C SER A 277 -19.92 -6.87 12.04
N THR A 278 -20.96 -7.35 11.36
CA THR A 278 -21.40 -8.76 11.41
C THR A 278 -20.86 -9.60 10.24
N GLN A 279 -20.15 -8.98 9.30
CA GLN A 279 -19.59 -9.67 8.14
C GLN A 279 -18.10 -9.97 8.38
N HIS A 280 -17.63 -11.09 7.86
CA HIS A 280 -16.20 -11.38 7.79
C HIS A 280 -15.60 -10.64 6.58
N HIS A 281 -14.42 -10.05 6.76
CA HIS A 281 -13.62 -9.42 5.70
C HIS A 281 -14.35 -8.30 4.93
N ILE A 282 -15.35 -7.65 5.56
CA ILE A 282 -16.03 -6.46 5.05
C ILE A 282 -15.85 -5.31 6.03
N ILE A 283 -15.44 -4.17 5.51
CA ILE A 283 -15.24 -2.94 6.28
C ILE A 283 -16.06 -1.84 5.65
N GLY A 284 -16.92 -1.17 6.44
CA GLY A 284 -17.71 -0.03 6.02
C GLY A 284 -17.47 1.16 6.92
N THR A 285 -17.00 2.27 6.37
CA THR A 285 -16.65 3.47 7.14
C THR A 285 -17.40 4.70 6.60
N VAL A 286 -18.08 5.43 7.49
CA VAL A 286 -18.61 6.77 7.22
C VAL A 286 -17.60 7.80 7.72
N GLY A 287 -16.81 8.37 6.80
CA GLY A 287 -15.70 9.26 7.13
C GLY A 287 -16.05 10.76 7.07
N GLN A 288 -17.04 11.13 6.27
CA GLN A 288 -17.50 12.52 6.14
C GLN A 288 -18.98 12.59 6.48
N PHE A 289 -19.40 13.68 7.17
CA PHE A 289 -20.77 13.87 7.57
C PHE A 289 -21.13 15.35 7.71
N GLU A 290 -22.09 15.85 6.94
CA GLU A 290 -22.48 17.25 6.91
C GLU A 290 -24.00 17.42 6.96
N ALA A 291 -24.48 18.50 7.56
CA ALA A 291 -25.91 18.81 7.64
C ALA A 291 -26.18 20.27 7.19
N PHE A 292 -27.25 20.46 6.43
CA PHE A 292 -27.62 21.74 5.87
C PHE A 292 -29.03 22.16 6.32
N PRO A 293 -29.23 23.48 6.65
CA PRO A 293 -28.26 24.60 6.53
C PRO A 293 -27.25 24.70 7.68
N GLY A 294 -27.20 23.76 8.64
CA GLY A 294 -26.21 23.75 9.71
C GLY A 294 -26.47 24.76 10.85
N ALA A 295 -27.72 25.19 11.03
CA ALA A 295 -28.09 26.16 12.06
C ALA A 295 -28.75 25.47 13.26
N MET A 296 -28.43 25.92 14.49
CA MET A 296 -28.88 25.31 15.75
C MET A 296 -30.41 25.32 15.94
N ASN A 297 -31.12 26.25 15.29
CA ASN A 297 -32.55 26.46 15.44
C ASN A 297 -33.36 26.03 14.20
N ILE A 298 -32.77 25.26 13.29
CA ILE A 298 -33.41 24.73 12.08
C ILE A 298 -33.29 23.22 12.05
N VAL A 299 -34.38 22.51 11.80
CA VAL A 299 -34.41 21.07 11.46
C VAL A 299 -33.67 20.91 10.13
N PRO A 300 -32.62 20.10 10.03
CA PRO A 300 -31.87 19.94 8.78
C PRO A 300 -32.72 19.40 7.63
N GLY A 301 -32.68 20.11 6.50
CA GLY A 301 -33.39 19.74 5.27
C GLY A 301 -32.56 18.84 4.35
N GLU A 302 -31.26 18.79 4.53
CA GLU A 302 -30.34 17.97 3.76
C GLU A 302 -29.21 17.48 4.67
N ALA A 303 -28.76 16.24 4.46
CA ALA A 303 -27.53 15.73 5.05
C ALA A 303 -26.73 14.98 3.99
N ARG A 304 -25.40 15.08 4.05
CA ARG A 304 -24.46 14.41 3.16
C ARG A 304 -23.50 13.58 3.98
N PHE A 305 -23.19 12.38 3.50
CA PHE A 305 -22.15 11.56 4.12
C PHE A 305 -21.45 10.68 3.09
N SER A 306 -20.21 10.27 3.39
CA SER A 306 -19.46 9.33 2.57
C SER A 306 -19.62 7.91 3.12
N LEU A 307 -19.45 6.92 2.25
CA LEU A 307 -19.23 5.52 2.61
C LEU A 307 -18.04 4.99 1.84
N ASP A 308 -17.04 4.49 2.55
CA ASP A 308 -15.96 3.63 2.03
C ASP A 308 -16.31 2.19 2.41
N LEU A 309 -16.62 1.36 1.42
CA LEU A 309 -17.00 -0.04 1.59
C LEU A 309 -15.95 -0.93 0.94
N ARG A 310 -15.24 -1.71 1.74
CA ARG A 310 -14.16 -2.62 1.32
C ARG A 310 -14.52 -4.07 1.60
N GLY A 311 -13.98 -4.97 0.80
CA GLY A 311 -14.17 -6.40 1.00
C GLY A 311 -13.10 -7.23 0.32
N GLU A 312 -12.76 -8.38 0.90
CA GLU A 312 -11.81 -9.31 0.28
C GLU A 312 -12.33 -9.82 -1.07
N PHE A 313 -13.65 -10.02 -1.20
CA PHE A 313 -14.30 -10.52 -2.42
C PHE A 313 -15.30 -9.50 -2.95
N ASP A 314 -15.20 -9.16 -4.24
CA ASP A 314 -16.11 -8.21 -4.91
C ASP A 314 -17.59 -8.59 -4.72
N GLY A 315 -17.92 -9.85 -4.93
CA GLY A 315 -19.30 -10.31 -4.83
C GLY A 315 -19.89 -10.26 -3.42
N GLU A 316 -19.05 -10.35 -2.37
CA GLU A 316 -19.49 -10.20 -0.99
C GLU A 316 -19.68 -8.74 -0.62
N ARG A 317 -18.74 -7.89 -1.00
CA ARG A 317 -18.87 -6.44 -0.88
C ARG A 317 -20.15 -5.93 -1.55
N ASP A 318 -20.43 -6.37 -2.77
CA ASP A 318 -21.59 -5.92 -3.53
C ASP A 318 -22.90 -6.40 -2.91
N ARG A 319 -22.95 -7.63 -2.38
CA ARG A 319 -24.11 -8.11 -1.61
C ARG A 319 -24.35 -7.29 -0.34
N VAL A 320 -23.27 -6.86 0.34
CA VAL A 320 -23.39 -6.00 1.52
C VAL A 320 -23.86 -4.61 1.13
N TRP A 321 -23.37 -4.06 0.01
CA TRP A 321 -23.91 -2.81 -0.53
C TRP A 321 -25.44 -2.90 -0.82
N ASP A 322 -25.90 -3.98 -1.44
CA ASP A 322 -27.32 -4.20 -1.68
C ASP A 322 -28.13 -4.31 -0.37
N GLN A 323 -27.54 -4.91 0.67
CA GLN A 323 -28.17 -4.98 1.99
C GLN A 323 -28.25 -3.59 2.64
N ILE A 324 -27.18 -2.81 2.60
CA ILE A 324 -27.15 -1.42 3.08
C ILE A 324 -28.21 -0.60 2.33
N SER A 325 -28.26 -0.68 1.01
CA SER A 325 -29.20 0.10 0.19
C SER A 325 -30.66 -0.18 0.57
N ARG A 326 -31.02 -1.45 0.77
CA ARG A 326 -32.38 -1.82 1.24
C ARG A 326 -32.69 -1.27 2.63
N GLU A 327 -31.75 -1.33 3.56
CA GLU A 327 -31.94 -0.77 4.90
C GLU A 327 -32.11 0.76 4.84
N LEU A 328 -31.35 1.43 3.95
CA LEU A 328 -31.52 2.87 3.72
C LEU A 328 -32.92 3.20 3.17
N ASP A 329 -33.43 2.41 2.21
CA ASP A 329 -34.78 2.58 1.70
C ASP A 329 -35.81 2.48 2.82
N ASP A 330 -35.69 1.49 3.71
CA ASP A 330 -36.58 1.30 4.85
C ASP A 330 -36.50 2.47 5.85
N ILE A 331 -35.30 2.93 6.19
CA ILE A 331 -35.09 4.09 7.07
C ILE A 331 -35.72 5.34 6.48
N MET A 332 -35.45 5.63 5.22
CA MET A 332 -35.95 6.82 4.56
C MET A 332 -37.47 6.78 4.37
N GLY A 333 -38.04 5.60 4.07
CA GLY A 333 -39.48 5.39 4.02
C GLY A 333 -40.16 5.70 5.35
N ARG A 334 -39.69 5.13 6.48
CA ARG A 334 -40.21 5.39 7.84
C ARG A 334 -40.17 6.86 8.23
N ARG A 335 -39.07 7.57 7.84
CA ARG A 335 -38.82 8.97 8.16
C ARG A 335 -39.43 9.94 7.15
N ARG A 336 -40.03 9.43 6.05
CA ARG A 336 -40.58 10.24 4.94
C ARG A 336 -39.53 11.13 4.28
N LEU A 337 -38.29 10.60 4.13
CA LEU A 337 -37.13 11.22 3.50
C LEU A 337 -36.93 10.62 2.10
N ARG A 338 -36.07 11.24 1.32
CA ARG A 338 -35.55 10.70 0.08
C ARG A 338 -34.02 10.61 0.21
N TRP A 339 -33.41 9.74 -0.57
CA TRP A 339 -31.97 9.66 -0.67
C TRP A 339 -31.55 9.35 -2.09
N HIS A 340 -30.31 9.72 -2.41
CA HIS A 340 -29.63 9.31 -3.62
C HIS A 340 -28.14 9.15 -3.34
N THR A 341 -27.46 8.44 -4.23
CA THR A 341 -26.05 8.18 -4.10
C THR A 341 -25.32 8.37 -5.42
N ARG A 342 -24.04 8.73 -5.31
CA ARG A 342 -23.10 8.75 -6.42
C ARG A 342 -21.90 7.91 -6.03
N GLU A 343 -21.60 6.87 -6.82
CA GLU A 343 -20.36 6.14 -6.71
C GLU A 343 -19.21 6.99 -7.24
N VAL A 344 -18.17 7.19 -6.43
CA VAL A 344 -17.01 8.04 -6.76
C VAL A 344 -15.73 7.24 -6.96
N HIS A 345 -15.73 5.96 -6.54
CA HIS A 345 -14.62 5.03 -6.72
C HIS A 345 -15.13 3.59 -6.74
N ASN A 346 -14.53 2.78 -7.62
CA ASN A 346 -14.74 1.34 -7.68
C ASN A 346 -13.45 0.67 -8.15
N ALA A 347 -12.86 -0.13 -7.28
CA ALA A 347 -11.69 -0.94 -7.59
C ALA A 347 -11.96 -2.40 -7.22
N PRO A 348 -11.67 -3.36 -8.10
CA PRO A 348 -11.81 -4.78 -7.80
C PRO A 348 -10.77 -5.24 -6.79
N ALA A 349 -11.02 -6.37 -6.15
CA ALA A 349 -10.02 -7.07 -5.35
C ALA A 349 -8.90 -7.60 -6.25
N LEU A 350 -7.67 -7.57 -5.73
CA LEU A 350 -6.55 -8.25 -6.35
C LEU A 350 -6.19 -9.48 -5.51
N PHE A 351 -6.19 -10.66 -6.11
CA PHE A 351 -5.69 -11.88 -5.47
C PHE A 351 -4.21 -12.06 -5.80
N CYS A 352 -3.38 -12.21 -4.77
CA CYS A 352 -1.97 -12.53 -4.94
C CYS A 352 -1.81 -13.88 -5.65
N ALA A 353 -0.86 -13.97 -6.57
CA ALA A 353 -0.64 -15.19 -7.35
C ALA A 353 -0.19 -16.36 -6.45
N PRO A 354 -0.75 -17.57 -6.62
CA PRO A 354 -0.42 -18.72 -5.77
C PRO A 354 1.08 -19.00 -5.68
N LEU A 355 1.80 -18.96 -6.81
CA LEU A 355 3.25 -19.16 -6.83
C LEU A 355 3.98 -18.13 -5.96
N LEU A 356 3.57 -16.84 -6.02
CA LEU A 356 4.20 -15.79 -5.24
C LEU A 356 3.83 -15.87 -3.76
N GLN A 357 2.60 -16.29 -3.43
CA GLN A 357 2.22 -16.62 -2.06
C GLN A 357 3.07 -17.79 -1.51
N ASP A 358 3.27 -18.84 -2.31
CA ASP A 358 4.06 -20.02 -1.91
C ASP A 358 5.52 -19.64 -1.64
N VAL A 359 6.17 -18.86 -2.52
CA VAL A 359 7.58 -18.45 -2.30
C VAL A 359 7.74 -17.50 -1.13
N VAL A 360 6.79 -16.60 -0.88
CA VAL A 360 6.77 -15.75 0.32
C VAL A 360 6.59 -16.62 1.57
N GLY A 361 5.68 -17.58 1.55
CA GLY A 361 5.47 -18.55 2.62
C GLY A 361 6.74 -19.38 2.92
N GLU A 362 7.45 -19.86 1.89
CA GLU A 362 8.74 -20.54 2.06
C GLU A 362 9.81 -19.61 2.65
N GLY A 363 9.82 -18.34 2.22
CA GLY A 363 10.70 -17.31 2.79
C GLY A 363 10.46 -17.14 4.29
N ILE A 364 9.20 -17.05 4.71
CA ILE A 364 8.81 -16.95 6.13
C ILE A 364 9.22 -18.23 6.88
N ARG A 365 8.89 -19.43 6.35
CA ARG A 365 9.28 -20.72 6.96
C ARG A 365 10.79 -20.85 7.15
N SER A 366 11.56 -20.44 6.15
CA SER A 366 13.04 -20.47 6.20
C SER A 366 13.63 -19.51 7.21
N THR A 367 12.90 -18.43 7.52
CA THR A 367 13.32 -17.38 8.44
C THR A 367 12.95 -17.69 9.89
N LEU A 368 11.74 -18.20 10.14
CA LEU A 368 11.22 -18.48 11.47
C LEU A 368 11.60 -19.87 11.95
N VAL A 369 12.91 -20.17 12.01
CA VAL A 369 13.40 -21.44 12.57
C VAL A 369 13.53 -21.36 14.10
N PRO A 370 13.30 -22.47 14.85
CA PRO A 370 13.49 -22.47 16.30
C PRO A 370 14.89 -21.98 16.69
N GLY A 371 14.96 -21.00 17.59
CA GLY A 371 16.21 -20.39 18.03
C GLY A 371 16.60 -19.10 17.29
N SER A 372 15.84 -18.65 16.33
CA SER A 372 15.96 -17.30 15.77
C SER A 372 15.44 -16.30 16.79
N ALA A 373 16.32 -15.77 17.64
CA ALA A 373 16.01 -14.67 18.55
C ALA A 373 16.51 -13.37 17.92
N VAL A 374 15.61 -12.43 17.68
CA VAL A 374 15.95 -11.04 17.42
C VAL A 374 15.32 -10.24 18.54
N ASP A 375 16.11 -9.37 19.19
CA ASP A 375 15.75 -8.52 20.35
C ASP A 375 15.28 -9.18 21.66
N GLY A 376 15.60 -10.47 21.86
CA GLY A 376 15.25 -11.20 23.08
C GLY A 376 13.84 -11.77 23.11
N SER A 377 13.03 -11.60 22.08
CA SER A 377 11.77 -12.31 21.88
C SER A 377 12.06 -13.70 21.33
N ILE A 378 11.90 -14.73 22.17
CA ILE A 378 11.97 -16.13 21.71
C ILE A 378 10.70 -16.40 20.92
N LEU A 379 10.81 -16.58 19.61
CA LEU A 379 9.77 -17.20 18.82
C LEU A 379 9.43 -18.55 19.44
N GLY A 380 8.13 -18.81 19.64
CA GLY A 380 7.63 -20.03 20.27
C GLY A 380 8.32 -21.29 19.71
N SER A 381 8.36 -22.36 20.47
CA SER A 381 9.15 -23.60 20.22
C SER A 381 8.73 -24.41 19.00
N GLY A 382 7.89 -23.88 18.08
CA GLY A 382 7.45 -24.53 16.85
C GLY A 382 7.82 -23.72 15.61
N ARG A 383 8.40 -24.39 14.60
CA ARG A 383 8.43 -23.87 13.24
C ARG A 383 6.97 -23.75 12.80
N PRO A 384 6.47 -22.61 12.31
CA PRO A 384 5.12 -22.55 11.79
C PRO A 384 5.04 -23.53 10.61
N GLU A 385 4.22 -24.58 10.74
CA GLU A 385 3.98 -25.53 9.63
C GLU A 385 3.38 -24.77 8.45
N ASP A 386 2.47 -23.81 8.76
CA ASP A 386 1.90 -22.87 7.80
C ASP A 386 2.06 -21.43 8.27
N PRO A 387 2.69 -20.55 7.48
CA PRO A 387 2.72 -19.11 7.77
C PRO A 387 1.31 -18.52 7.82
N THR A 388 1.08 -17.58 8.72
CA THR A 388 -0.18 -16.83 8.75
C THR A 388 -0.42 -16.18 7.39
N THR A 389 -1.66 -16.30 6.91
CA THR A 389 -2.13 -15.65 5.69
C THR A 389 -3.19 -14.64 6.06
N LEU A 390 -3.05 -13.42 5.56
CA LEU A 390 -3.99 -12.31 5.78
C LEU A 390 -4.38 -11.69 4.44
N PHE A 391 -5.60 -11.12 4.37
CA PHE A 391 -5.89 -10.19 3.28
C PHE A 391 -5.53 -8.76 3.70
N SER A 392 -5.16 -7.90 2.76
CA SER A 392 -4.97 -6.48 3.03
C SER A 392 -6.29 -5.72 2.91
N PRO A 393 -6.78 -5.07 3.97
CA PRO A 393 -7.91 -4.14 3.85
C PRO A 393 -7.51 -2.78 3.27
N ALA A 394 -6.21 -2.48 3.21
CA ALA A 394 -5.64 -1.29 2.57
C ALA A 394 -5.38 -1.50 1.08
N GLY A 395 -5.31 -0.42 0.31
CA GLY A 395 -4.80 -0.44 -1.06
C GLY A 395 -3.27 -0.54 -1.06
N HIS A 396 -2.69 -0.97 -2.18
CA HIS A 396 -1.25 -1.02 -2.41
C HIS A 396 -0.94 -0.90 -3.90
N ASP A 397 0.28 -0.55 -4.25
CA ASP A 397 0.74 -0.44 -5.64
C ASP A 397 0.53 -1.73 -6.44
N GLY A 398 0.54 -2.87 -5.74
CA GLY A 398 0.20 -4.17 -6.30
C GLY A 398 -1.14 -4.20 -7.04
N MET A 399 -2.13 -3.38 -6.64
CA MET A 399 -3.44 -3.30 -7.32
C MET A 399 -3.32 -2.82 -8.77
N ALA A 400 -2.45 -1.85 -9.02
CA ALA A 400 -2.20 -1.37 -10.37
C ALA A 400 -1.29 -2.33 -11.15
N ILE A 401 -0.20 -2.78 -10.54
CA ILE A 401 0.81 -3.67 -11.15
C ILE A 401 0.21 -5.03 -11.52
N GLY A 402 -0.79 -5.50 -10.78
CA GLY A 402 -1.52 -6.74 -11.08
C GLY A 402 -2.24 -6.77 -12.43
N ALA A 403 -2.39 -5.61 -13.10
CA ALA A 403 -2.91 -5.56 -14.47
C ALA A 403 -1.91 -6.11 -15.51
N ILE A 404 -0.62 -6.19 -15.20
CA ILE A 404 0.44 -6.57 -16.15
C ILE A 404 1.31 -7.74 -15.68
N THR A 405 1.27 -8.13 -14.41
CA THR A 405 2.06 -9.26 -13.90
C THR A 405 1.46 -9.85 -12.62
N ASP A 406 1.92 -11.03 -12.24
CA ASP A 406 1.59 -11.64 -10.95
C ASP A 406 2.13 -10.82 -9.78
N VAL A 407 1.35 -10.74 -8.70
CA VAL A 407 1.66 -9.98 -7.48
C VAL A 407 1.74 -10.92 -6.28
N GLY A 408 2.71 -10.68 -5.41
CA GLY A 408 2.81 -11.28 -4.09
C GLY A 408 3.20 -10.24 -3.05
N MET A 409 2.77 -10.42 -1.80
CA MET A 409 3.08 -9.47 -0.73
C MET A 409 3.45 -10.18 0.57
N LEU A 410 4.32 -9.53 1.32
CA LEU A 410 4.76 -9.88 2.66
C LEU A 410 4.35 -8.80 3.64
N PHE A 411 3.53 -9.13 4.63
CA PHE A 411 3.24 -8.25 5.75
C PHE A 411 4.23 -8.41 6.89
N MET A 412 4.59 -7.27 7.49
CA MET A 412 5.32 -7.17 8.75
C MET A 412 4.41 -6.57 9.83
N ARG A 413 4.57 -7.11 11.04
CA ARG A 413 3.88 -6.59 12.22
C ARG A 413 4.24 -5.12 12.47
N ASN A 414 3.21 -4.32 12.66
CA ASN A 414 3.32 -3.02 13.27
C ASN A 414 2.52 -3.01 14.59
N PRO A 415 3.11 -2.54 15.71
CA PRO A 415 2.45 -2.56 17.01
C PRO A 415 1.08 -1.87 17.00
N ASP A 416 0.09 -2.54 17.59
CA ASP A 416 -1.31 -2.08 17.70
C ASP A 416 -2.01 -1.78 16.36
N GLY A 417 -1.36 -2.05 15.24
CA GLY A 417 -1.90 -1.78 13.90
C GLY A 417 -2.00 -0.29 13.56
N VAL A 418 -1.26 0.56 14.29
CA VAL A 418 -1.29 2.01 14.06
C VAL A 418 -0.57 2.33 12.75
N SER A 419 -1.32 2.91 11.79
CA SER A 419 -0.79 3.46 10.54
C SER A 419 -1.48 4.77 10.19
N HIS A 420 -0.94 5.55 9.25
CA HIS A 420 -1.38 6.91 8.92
C HIS A 420 -1.38 7.84 10.16
N HIS A 421 -0.44 7.63 11.04
CA HIS A 421 -0.35 8.35 12.31
C HIS A 421 1.11 8.50 12.76
N PRO A 422 1.49 9.59 13.44
CA PRO A 422 2.86 9.80 13.93
C PRO A 422 3.38 8.70 14.88
N ASP A 423 2.50 7.99 15.58
CA ASP A 423 2.85 6.89 16.50
C ASP A 423 3.09 5.54 15.80
N GLU A 424 3.02 5.51 14.47
CA GLU A 424 3.34 4.33 13.68
C GLU A 424 4.74 3.81 14.00
N ALA A 425 4.86 2.51 14.23
CA ALA A 425 6.10 1.89 14.63
C ALA A 425 6.29 0.50 14.02
N VAL A 426 7.57 0.11 13.86
CA VAL A 426 7.98 -1.28 13.59
C VAL A 426 9.16 -1.64 14.48
N SER A 427 9.35 -2.92 14.78
CA SER A 427 10.53 -3.36 15.53
C SER A 427 11.71 -3.62 14.60
N LEU A 428 12.92 -3.37 15.09
CA LEU A 428 14.16 -3.72 14.37
C LEU A 428 14.18 -5.22 14.04
N GLY A 429 13.67 -6.06 14.94
CA GLY A 429 13.57 -7.49 14.78
C GLY A 429 12.65 -7.89 13.64
N ASP A 430 11.46 -7.34 13.59
CA ASP A 430 10.49 -7.65 12.53
C ASP A 430 11.02 -7.21 11.16
N VAL A 431 11.69 -6.05 11.07
CA VAL A 431 12.35 -5.60 9.83
C VAL A 431 13.47 -6.57 9.42
N ALA A 432 14.29 -7.05 10.35
CA ALA A 432 15.36 -8.02 10.05
C ALA A 432 14.80 -9.35 9.54
N LEU A 433 13.73 -9.85 10.16
CA LEU A 433 13.01 -11.05 9.73
C LEU A 433 12.36 -10.84 8.36
N GLY A 434 11.72 -9.68 8.13
CA GLY A 434 11.11 -9.33 6.84
C GLY A 434 12.11 -9.26 5.71
N ILE A 435 13.29 -8.64 5.91
CA ILE A 435 14.38 -8.60 4.92
C ILE A 435 14.84 -10.02 4.59
N ARG A 436 15.01 -10.88 5.60
CA ARG A 436 15.41 -12.26 5.40
C ARG A 436 14.35 -13.05 4.63
N ALA A 437 13.10 -12.96 5.05
CA ALA A 437 11.98 -13.66 4.40
C ALA A 437 11.83 -13.25 2.93
N LEU A 438 11.91 -11.95 2.63
CA LEU A 438 11.82 -11.44 1.25
C LEU A 438 13.04 -11.90 0.41
N ALA A 439 14.25 -11.91 0.97
CA ALA A 439 15.45 -12.40 0.26
C ALA A 439 15.36 -13.92 -0.03
N GLU A 440 14.86 -14.70 0.92
CA GLU A 440 14.61 -16.14 0.72
C GLU A 440 13.48 -16.36 -0.32
N ALA A 441 12.40 -15.57 -0.30
CA ALA A 441 11.34 -15.66 -1.29
C ALA A 441 11.87 -15.42 -2.73
N VAL A 442 12.70 -14.40 -2.93
CA VAL A 442 13.36 -14.14 -4.22
C VAL A 442 14.27 -15.29 -4.64
N ALA A 443 15.00 -15.88 -3.70
CA ALA A 443 15.88 -17.02 -3.99
C ALA A 443 15.09 -18.29 -4.34
N HIS A 444 13.96 -18.53 -3.69
CA HIS A 444 13.03 -19.61 -4.02
C HIS A 444 12.42 -19.42 -5.40
N LEU A 445 11.93 -18.22 -5.72
CA LEU A 445 11.41 -17.89 -7.05
C LEU A 445 12.48 -18.13 -8.13
N GLY A 446 13.74 -17.72 -7.89
CA GLY A 446 14.83 -17.96 -8.81
C GLY A 446 15.17 -19.46 -8.99
N ALA A 447 14.84 -20.31 -8.03
CA ALA A 447 14.97 -21.74 -8.17
C ALA A 447 13.82 -22.37 -8.99
N GLU A 448 12.60 -21.90 -8.79
CA GLU A 448 11.42 -22.33 -9.56
C GLU A 448 11.53 -21.88 -11.03
N HIS A 449 11.92 -20.63 -11.28
CA HIS A 449 12.06 -20.08 -12.64
C HIS A 449 13.06 -20.87 -13.50
N ARG A 450 14.10 -21.45 -12.92
CA ARG A 450 15.05 -22.34 -13.63
C ARG A 450 14.50 -23.72 -13.96
N ARG A 451 13.36 -24.13 -13.39
CA ARG A 451 12.75 -25.45 -13.62
C ARG A 451 11.72 -25.44 -14.76
N THR A 452 11.19 -24.24 -15.07
CA THR A 452 10.26 -24.00 -16.17
C THR A 452 11.00 -23.60 -17.44
#